data_c35b751f510c272156ea535653e8d6db
#
_entry.id   c35b751f510c272156ea535653e8d6db
#
_cell.length_a   1.000
_cell.length_b   1.000
_cell.length_c   1.000
_cell.angle_alpha   90.00
_cell.angle_beta   90.00
_cell.angle_gamma   90.00
#
_symmetry.space_group_name_H-M   'P 1'
#
loop_
_entity.id
_entity.type
_entity.pdbx_description
1 polymer ?
#
loop_
_entity_poly.entity_id
_entity_poly.type
_entity_poly.pdbx_seq_one_letter_code
_entity_poly.pdbx_strand_id
1 'polypeptide(L)'
;TQYLDIAMLPYSMNLISFNVESENMSDETVFADINPILISNDSGGNYAPDYGINIGNLSLEDGYKVFLSGSTPQSLTASGYVNPMMPISIEPFQSNLISYLPEQCMDTDIAFAEIADQMLLISNDQGGFYIPSFGIMTLMEVCPGEGYSVFLSSSESIDFTYPMADGQARSA
;
A
#
# COMPACT_ATOMS: atom_id res chain seq x y z
N THR A 1 -9.70 -16.72 7.26
CA THR A 1 -8.29 -16.39 6.97
C THR A 1 -8.10 -16.21 5.48
N GLN A 2 -7.56 -15.08 5.09
CA GLN A 2 -7.22 -14.78 3.71
C GLN A 2 -5.70 -14.83 3.53
N TYR A 3 -5.26 -15.10 2.31
CA TYR A 3 -3.86 -15.15 1.93
C TYR A 3 -3.56 -14.04 0.93
N LEU A 4 -2.37 -13.47 1.06
CA LEU A 4 -1.89 -12.41 0.17
C LEU A 4 -0.48 -12.76 -0.28
N ASP A 5 -0.29 -12.88 -1.59
CA ASP A 5 1.02 -13.11 -2.19
C ASP A 5 1.54 -11.81 -2.78
N ILE A 6 2.77 -11.44 -2.43
CA ILE A 6 3.41 -10.22 -2.92
C ILE A 6 4.72 -10.60 -3.61
N ALA A 7 4.82 -10.29 -4.89
CA ALA A 7 6.03 -10.49 -5.69
C ALA A 7 6.80 -9.19 -5.80
N MET A 8 8.12 -9.27 -5.69
CA MET A 8 9.01 -8.11 -5.73
C MET A 8 10.19 -8.35 -6.66
N LEU A 9 10.68 -7.27 -7.25
CA LEU A 9 11.76 -7.32 -8.23
C LEU A 9 13.07 -6.80 -7.63
N PRO A 10 14.22 -7.38 -8.03
CA PRO A 10 15.52 -6.82 -7.66
C PRO A 10 15.80 -5.53 -8.42
N TYR A 11 16.77 -4.75 -7.93
CA TYR A 11 17.27 -3.53 -8.57
C TYR A 11 16.25 -2.41 -8.77
N SER A 12 15.12 -2.48 -8.06
CA SER A 12 14.08 -1.46 -8.15
C SER A 12 13.44 -1.24 -6.79
N MET A 13 12.80 -0.09 -6.65
CA MET A 13 11.96 0.17 -5.50
C MET A 13 10.62 -0.52 -5.72
N ASN A 14 10.24 -1.37 -4.77
CA ASN A 14 8.93 -2.00 -4.75
C ASN A 14 8.06 -1.29 -3.73
N LEU A 15 6.88 -0.86 -4.12
CA LEU A 15 5.92 -0.26 -3.21
C LEU A 15 4.80 -1.28 -2.98
N ILE A 16 4.76 -1.81 -1.76
CA ILE A 16 3.86 -2.89 -1.39
C ILE A 16 2.96 -2.49 -0.23
N SER A 17 1.91 -3.25 -0.01
CA SER A 17 1.06 -3.09 1.17
C SER A 17 0.39 -4.41 1.54
N PHE A 18 -0.25 -4.40 2.71
CA PHE A 18 -0.91 -5.59 3.26
C PHE A 18 -2.39 -5.29 3.47
N ASN A 19 -3.24 -6.19 2.98
CA ASN A 19 -4.68 -6.14 3.24
C ASN A 19 -5.14 -7.22 4.24
N VAL A 20 -4.19 -7.95 4.81
CA VAL A 20 -4.46 -8.97 5.84
C VAL A 20 -3.70 -8.62 7.11
N GLU A 21 -4.37 -8.72 8.25
CA GLU A 21 -3.76 -8.57 9.55
C GLU A 21 -3.39 -9.93 10.09
N SER A 22 -2.10 -10.22 10.11
CA SER A 22 -1.56 -11.47 10.62
C SER A 22 -1.49 -11.43 12.15
N GLU A 23 -1.41 -12.60 12.77
CA GLU A 23 -1.28 -12.71 14.22
C GLU A 23 -0.07 -11.97 14.76
N ASN A 24 1.01 -11.92 14.00
CA ASN A 24 2.21 -11.16 14.33
C ASN A 24 2.59 -10.25 13.16
N MET A 25 2.47 -8.95 13.37
CA MET A 25 2.75 -7.94 12.34
C MET A 25 4.13 -7.30 12.52
N SER A 26 5.03 -7.89 13.30
CA SER A 26 6.39 -7.36 13.38
C SER A 26 7.11 -7.50 12.04
N ASP A 27 7.93 -6.51 11.72
CA ASP A 27 8.70 -6.50 10.49
C ASP A 27 9.59 -7.74 10.34
N GLU A 28 10.23 -8.17 11.42
CA GLU A 28 11.06 -9.37 11.41
C GLU A 28 10.30 -10.64 11.03
N THR A 29 9.04 -10.75 11.46
CA THR A 29 8.19 -11.90 11.13
C THR A 29 7.61 -11.80 9.73
N VAL A 30 7.05 -10.64 9.38
CA VAL A 30 6.38 -10.46 8.09
C VAL A 30 7.35 -10.57 6.92
N PHE A 31 8.56 -10.05 7.08
CA PHE A 31 9.57 -10.04 6.02
C PHE A 31 10.58 -11.20 6.12
N ALA A 32 10.29 -12.23 6.93
CA ALA A 32 11.23 -13.33 7.18
C ALA A 32 11.63 -14.10 5.91
N ASP A 33 10.75 -14.19 4.91
CA ASP A 33 10.98 -14.99 3.71
C ASP A 33 11.67 -14.22 2.57
N ILE A 34 11.98 -12.95 2.77
CA ILE A 34 12.68 -12.14 1.79
C ILE A 34 13.99 -11.61 2.39
N ASN A 35 14.86 -11.11 1.51
CA ASN A 35 16.14 -10.53 1.90
C ASN A 35 16.18 -9.04 1.53
N PRO A 36 15.57 -8.17 2.33
CA PRO A 36 15.59 -6.74 2.03
C PRO A 36 16.90 -6.10 2.48
N ILE A 37 17.35 -5.10 1.71
CA ILE A 37 18.37 -4.17 2.15
C ILE A 37 17.74 -3.15 3.09
N LEU A 38 16.58 -2.62 2.67
CA LEU A 38 15.88 -1.56 3.37
C LEU A 38 14.39 -1.61 3.05
N ILE A 39 13.58 -1.46 4.09
CA ILE A 39 12.15 -1.23 3.96
C ILE A 39 11.82 0.04 4.72
N SER A 40 11.03 0.93 4.12
CA SER A 40 10.66 2.19 4.76
C SER A 40 9.18 2.50 4.59
N ASN A 41 8.62 3.21 5.57
CA ASN A 41 7.29 3.79 5.50
C ASN A 41 7.39 5.32 5.27
N ASP A 42 6.27 6.03 5.33
CA ASP A 42 6.24 7.48 5.12
C ASP A 42 6.34 8.29 6.42
N SER A 43 6.48 7.64 7.56
CA SER A 43 6.57 8.29 8.88
C SER A 43 7.96 8.20 9.51
N GLY A 44 8.97 7.85 8.70
CA GLY A 44 10.36 7.78 9.14
C GLY A 44 10.77 6.42 9.71
N GLY A 45 9.90 5.41 9.65
CA GLY A 45 10.24 4.04 10.05
C GLY A 45 11.08 3.35 9.00
N ASN A 46 12.08 2.59 9.44
CA ASN A 46 12.96 1.81 8.57
C ASN A 46 13.20 0.43 9.15
N TYR A 47 13.28 -0.56 8.27
CA TYR A 47 13.72 -1.91 8.58
C TYR A 47 14.96 -2.21 7.73
N ALA A 48 16.10 -2.37 8.41
CA ALA A 48 17.37 -2.70 7.78
C ALA A 48 18.00 -3.82 8.61
N PRO A 49 17.71 -5.09 8.30
CA PRO A 49 18.09 -6.21 9.17
C PRO A 49 19.60 -6.35 9.36
N ASP A 50 20.40 -6.02 8.35
CA ASP A 50 21.86 -6.09 8.46
C ASP A 50 22.44 -5.08 9.45
N TYR A 51 21.68 -4.05 9.79
CA TYR A 51 22.11 -2.99 10.70
C TYR A 51 21.35 -2.99 12.01
N GLY A 52 20.45 -3.95 12.22
CA GLY A 52 19.63 -4.03 13.44
C GLY A 52 18.64 -2.89 13.60
N ILE A 53 18.17 -2.31 12.49
CA ILE A 53 17.20 -1.22 12.49
C ILE A 53 15.82 -1.81 12.19
N ASN A 54 14.82 -1.47 13.01
CA ASN A 54 13.48 -2.02 12.91
C ASN A 54 12.41 -0.94 12.87
N ILE A 55 11.33 -1.20 12.14
CA ILE A 55 10.09 -0.42 12.21
C ILE A 55 9.31 -0.83 13.47
N GLY A 56 9.30 -2.12 13.77
CA GLY A 56 8.44 -2.72 14.78
C GLY A 56 7.21 -3.34 14.11
N ASN A 57 6.03 -3.07 14.64
CA ASN A 57 4.80 -3.56 14.05
C ASN A 57 4.42 -2.76 12.81
N LEU A 58 4.06 -3.49 11.76
CA LEU A 58 3.56 -2.90 10.52
C LEU A 58 2.10 -2.49 10.68
N SER A 59 1.69 -1.51 9.91
CA SER A 59 0.31 -1.01 9.90
C SER A 59 -0.39 -1.38 8.60
N LEU A 60 -1.65 -1.73 8.70
CA LEU A 60 -2.50 -1.95 7.52
C LEU A 60 -2.85 -0.65 6.79
N GLU A 61 -2.59 0.51 7.39
CA GLU A 61 -2.79 1.80 6.71
C GLU A 61 -1.66 2.12 5.74
N ASP A 62 -0.47 1.57 5.97
CA ASP A 62 0.74 2.02 5.32
C ASP A 62 1.09 1.22 4.06
N GLY A 63 1.66 1.93 3.09
CA GLY A 63 2.48 1.33 2.06
C GLY A 63 3.95 1.31 2.49
N TYR A 64 4.71 0.39 1.95
CA TYR A 64 6.12 0.19 2.29
C TYR A 64 6.96 0.15 1.03
N LYS A 65 8.06 0.92 1.04
CA LYS A 65 9.08 0.85 -0.01
C LYS A 65 10.07 -0.25 0.34
N VAL A 66 10.25 -1.21 -0.56
CA VAL A 66 11.12 -2.36 -0.35
C VAL A 66 12.23 -2.37 -1.38
N PHE A 67 13.48 -2.41 -0.91
CA PHE A 67 14.67 -2.60 -1.72
C PHE A 67 15.27 -3.95 -1.37
N LEU A 68 15.30 -4.85 -2.35
CA LEU A 68 15.81 -6.22 -2.16
C LEU A 68 17.31 -6.29 -2.33
N SER A 69 17.95 -7.19 -1.58
CA SER A 69 19.31 -7.62 -1.88
C SER A 69 19.29 -8.76 -2.90
N GLY A 70 20.42 -8.95 -3.58
CA GLY A 70 20.54 -10.02 -4.58
C GLY A 70 20.03 -9.61 -5.95
N SER A 71 19.99 -10.58 -6.86
CA SER A 71 19.75 -10.34 -8.28
C SER A 71 18.52 -11.09 -8.82
N THR A 72 17.74 -11.71 -7.94
CA THR A 72 16.59 -12.51 -8.35
C THR A 72 15.31 -11.96 -7.73
N PRO A 73 14.16 -12.13 -8.40
CA PRO A 73 12.87 -11.79 -7.81
C PRO A 73 12.61 -12.58 -6.52
N GLN A 74 11.92 -11.98 -5.58
CA GLN A 74 11.53 -12.59 -4.32
C GLN A 74 10.05 -12.38 -4.09
N SER A 75 9.45 -13.23 -3.27
CA SER A 75 8.04 -13.09 -2.92
C SER A 75 7.82 -13.46 -1.46
N LEU A 76 6.76 -12.92 -0.89
CA LEU A 76 6.30 -13.31 0.43
C LEU A 76 4.80 -13.61 0.39
N THR A 77 4.36 -14.41 1.35
CA THR A 77 2.94 -14.68 1.55
C THR A 77 2.56 -14.26 2.96
N ALA A 78 1.56 -13.40 3.07
CA ALA A 78 0.95 -13.03 4.34
C ALA A 78 -0.41 -13.69 4.46
N SER A 79 -0.86 -13.92 5.68
CA SER A 79 -2.20 -14.46 5.91
C SER A 79 -2.79 -13.86 7.17
N GLY A 80 -4.10 -13.72 7.19
CA GLY A 80 -4.77 -13.14 8.34
C GLY A 80 -6.21 -12.73 8.04
N TYR A 81 -6.68 -11.76 8.81
CA TYR A 81 -8.03 -11.23 8.68
C TYR A 81 -8.02 -9.95 7.86
N VAL A 82 -9.04 -9.78 7.03
CA VAL A 82 -9.21 -8.58 6.22
C VAL A 82 -10.05 -7.54 6.96
N ASN A 83 -9.76 -6.26 6.71
CA ASN A 83 -10.58 -5.15 7.17
C ASN A 83 -10.65 -4.09 6.06
N PRO A 84 -11.43 -4.36 4.99
CA PRO A 84 -11.45 -3.47 3.83
C PRO A 84 -12.08 -2.11 4.09
N MET A 85 -12.81 -1.97 5.20
CA MET A 85 -13.48 -0.73 5.57
C MET A 85 -12.68 0.13 6.56
N MET A 86 -11.45 -0.26 6.87
CA MET A 86 -10.61 0.51 7.78
C MET A 86 -10.26 1.87 7.17
N PRO A 87 -10.46 2.98 7.90
CA PRO A 87 -10.07 4.29 7.37
C PRO A 87 -8.55 4.44 7.33
N ILE A 88 -8.07 5.12 6.29
CA ILE A 88 -6.68 5.48 6.11
C ILE A 88 -6.55 6.98 6.22
N SER A 89 -5.68 7.45 7.12
CA SER A 89 -5.41 8.87 7.27
C SER A 89 -4.42 9.33 6.20
N ILE A 90 -4.79 10.38 5.47
CA ILE A 90 -3.95 10.97 4.42
C ILE A 90 -3.70 12.43 4.79
N GLU A 91 -2.41 12.80 4.85
CA GLU A 91 -1.98 14.12 5.29
C GLU A 91 -1.65 15.03 4.12
N PRO A 92 -1.91 16.36 4.24
CA PRO A 92 -1.53 17.30 3.20
C PRO A 92 -0.01 17.55 3.17
N PHE A 93 0.46 18.13 2.06
CA PHE A 93 1.83 18.64 1.89
C PHE A 93 2.92 17.55 1.92
N GLN A 94 2.56 16.31 1.73
CA GLN A 94 3.54 15.22 1.71
C GLN A 94 3.06 14.07 0.82
N SER A 95 3.99 13.20 0.45
CA SER A 95 3.67 11.92 -0.15
C SER A 95 3.20 10.98 0.95
N ASN A 96 2.02 10.41 0.79
CA ASN A 96 1.51 9.40 1.69
C ASN A 96 1.65 8.04 1.02
N LEU A 97 2.30 7.11 1.69
CA LEU A 97 2.36 5.73 1.24
C LEU A 97 1.21 4.98 1.89
N ILE A 98 0.25 4.59 1.08
CA ILE A 98 -0.97 3.95 1.58
C ILE A 98 -1.09 2.52 1.09
N SER A 99 -1.87 1.75 1.83
CA SER A 99 -2.21 0.38 1.49
C SER A 99 -3.40 0.33 0.54
N TYR A 100 -3.61 -0.86 -0.03
CA TYR A 100 -4.83 -1.23 -0.73
C TYR A 100 -5.51 -2.32 0.07
N LEU A 101 -6.65 -2.00 0.70
CA LEU A 101 -7.32 -2.89 1.66
C LEU A 101 -8.35 -3.84 1.06
N PRO A 102 -9.01 -3.52 -0.06
CA PRO A 102 -9.97 -4.45 -0.65
C PRO A 102 -9.34 -5.78 -1.08
N GLU A 103 -10.17 -6.81 -1.17
CA GLU A 103 -9.73 -8.16 -1.50
C GLU A 103 -9.54 -8.38 -3.00
N GLN A 104 -10.09 -7.50 -3.82
CA GLN A 104 -10.01 -7.60 -5.29
C GLN A 104 -9.57 -6.28 -5.89
N CYS A 105 -8.95 -6.34 -7.05
CA CYS A 105 -8.62 -5.14 -7.80
C CYS A 105 -9.87 -4.35 -8.16
N MET A 106 -9.75 -3.05 -8.29
CA MET A 106 -10.81 -2.20 -8.83
C MET A 106 -10.22 -1.08 -9.68
N ASP A 107 -11.03 -0.49 -10.54
CA ASP A 107 -10.60 0.65 -11.34
C ASP A 107 -10.17 1.80 -10.43
N THR A 108 -9.07 2.46 -10.79
CA THR A 108 -8.47 3.51 -9.96
C THR A 108 -9.43 4.67 -9.71
N ASP A 109 -10.14 5.12 -10.73
CA ASP A 109 -11.09 6.22 -10.60
C ASP A 109 -12.28 5.86 -9.70
N ILE A 110 -12.71 4.61 -9.71
CA ILE A 110 -13.75 4.11 -8.80
C ILE A 110 -13.22 4.05 -7.38
N ALA A 111 -12.02 3.50 -7.21
CA ALA A 111 -11.42 3.34 -5.87
C ALA A 111 -11.28 4.67 -5.14
N PHE A 112 -10.92 5.74 -5.86
CA PHE A 112 -10.62 7.04 -5.27
C PHE A 112 -11.66 8.11 -5.58
N ALA A 113 -12.86 7.73 -6.05
CA ALA A 113 -13.92 8.67 -6.40
C ALA A 113 -14.30 9.60 -5.26
N GLU A 114 -14.34 9.08 -4.02
CA GLU A 114 -14.75 9.85 -2.84
C GLU A 114 -13.82 11.03 -2.56
N ILE A 115 -12.52 10.89 -2.87
CA ILE A 115 -11.53 11.92 -2.57
C ILE A 115 -10.92 12.56 -3.80
N ALA A 116 -11.48 12.31 -4.98
CA ALA A 116 -10.93 12.81 -6.24
C ALA A 116 -10.74 14.33 -6.26
N ASP A 117 -11.66 15.07 -5.64
CA ASP A 117 -11.59 16.54 -5.57
C ASP A 117 -10.48 17.05 -4.63
N GLN A 118 -9.99 16.20 -3.74
CA GLN A 118 -8.99 16.54 -2.74
C GLN A 118 -7.63 15.93 -3.04
N MET A 119 -7.55 15.09 -4.07
CA MET A 119 -6.35 14.36 -4.44
C MET A 119 -5.69 14.99 -5.65
N LEU A 120 -4.41 15.34 -5.53
CA LEU A 120 -3.63 15.82 -6.66
C LEU A 120 -3.20 14.67 -7.57
N LEU A 121 -2.66 13.61 -6.98
CA LEU A 121 -1.99 12.53 -7.72
C LEU A 121 -1.95 11.25 -6.89
N ILE A 122 -2.19 10.13 -7.54
CA ILE A 122 -1.84 8.80 -7.01
C ILE A 122 -0.93 8.10 -8.02
N SER A 123 0.07 7.39 -7.52
CA SER A 123 1.02 6.67 -8.36
C SER A 123 1.43 5.34 -7.73
N ASN A 124 1.90 4.42 -8.58
CA ASN A 124 2.47 3.13 -8.17
C ASN A 124 3.99 3.11 -8.40
N ASP A 125 4.61 1.94 -8.23
CA ASP A 125 6.05 1.76 -8.41
C ASP A 125 6.47 1.42 -9.85
N GLN A 126 5.52 1.37 -10.78
CA GLN A 126 5.77 1.03 -12.19
C GLN A 126 5.56 2.21 -13.14
N GLY A 127 5.50 3.42 -12.61
CA GLY A 127 5.30 4.62 -13.40
C GLY A 127 3.85 4.92 -13.76
N GLY A 128 2.90 4.16 -13.25
CA GLY A 128 1.48 4.45 -13.42
C GLY A 128 1.03 5.57 -12.49
N PHE A 129 0.10 6.40 -12.96
CA PHE A 129 -0.42 7.50 -12.15
C PHE A 129 -1.84 7.88 -12.57
N TYR A 130 -2.52 8.60 -11.68
CA TYR A 130 -3.84 9.17 -11.91
C TYR A 130 -3.87 10.58 -11.34
N ILE A 131 -4.24 11.55 -12.18
CA ILE A 131 -4.40 12.96 -11.83
C ILE A 131 -5.84 13.35 -12.12
N PRO A 132 -6.73 13.30 -11.12
CA PRO A 132 -8.17 13.50 -11.36
C PRO A 132 -8.52 14.83 -12.01
N SER A 133 -7.89 15.94 -11.60
CA SER A 133 -8.20 17.27 -12.09
C SER A 133 -7.86 17.45 -13.59
N PHE A 134 -6.95 16.63 -14.13
CA PHE A 134 -6.58 16.67 -15.54
C PHE A 134 -7.19 15.53 -16.35
N GLY A 135 -7.90 14.61 -15.70
CA GLY A 135 -8.45 13.44 -16.37
C GLY A 135 -7.38 12.52 -16.96
N ILE A 136 -6.16 12.55 -16.44
CA ILE A 136 -5.07 11.72 -16.91
C ILE A 136 -4.97 10.48 -16.03
N MET A 137 -5.04 9.29 -16.64
CA MET A 137 -5.00 8.05 -15.91
C MET A 137 -4.22 6.99 -16.70
N THR A 138 -3.01 6.67 -16.24
CA THR A 138 -2.22 5.55 -16.74
C THR A 138 -2.22 4.38 -15.77
N LEU A 139 -2.45 4.66 -14.48
CA LEU A 139 -2.72 3.65 -13.46
C LEU A 139 -4.19 3.26 -13.58
N MET A 140 -4.47 2.19 -14.31
CA MET A 140 -5.84 1.83 -14.67
C MET A 140 -6.58 1.11 -13.55
N GLU A 141 -5.86 0.33 -12.74
CA GLU A 141 -6.47 -0.37 -11.62
C GLU A 141 -5.53 -0.42 -10.43
N VAL A 142 -6.10 -0.60 -9.25
CA VAL A 142 -5.38 -0.76 -7.97
C VAL A 142 -5.71 -2.13 -7.41
N CYS A 143 -4.71 -2.79 -6.80
CA CYS A 143 -4.76 -4.22 -6.49
C CYS A 143 -4.17 -4.57 -5.13
N PRO A 144 -4.65 -5.68 -4.52
CA PRO A 144 -4.06 -6.19 -3.28
C PRO A 144 -2.56 -6.47 -3.41
N GLY A 145 -1.82 -6.20 -2.36
CA GLY A 145 -0.36 -6.39 -2.31
C GLY A 145 0.43 -5.20 -2.79
N GLU A 146 -0.17 -4.33 -3.56
CA GLU A 146 0.48 -3.11 -4.04
C GLU A 146 0.24 -1.95 -3.08
N GLY A 147 1.25 -1.09 -2.93
CA GLY A 147 1.14 0.17 -2.22
C GLY A 147 1.08 1.32 -3.21
N TYR A 148 0.61 2.46 -2.72
CA TYR A 148 0.42 3.64 -3.58
C TYR A 148 0.90 4.89 -2.88
N SER A 149 1.42 5.84 -3.66
CA SER A 149 1.81 7.15 -3.18
C SER A 149 0.71 8.14 -3.53
N VAL A 150 0.19 8.84 -2.53
CA VAL A 150 -0.90 9.81 -2.70
C VAL A 150 -0.46 11.19 -2.22
N PHE A 151 -0.67 12.19 -3.08
CA PHE A 151 -0.56 13.61 -2.72
C PHE A 151 -1.94 14.25 -2.73
N LEU A 152 -2.25 15.00 -1.69
CA LEU A 152 -3.46 15.81 -1.64
C LEU A 152 -3.27 17.17 -2.30
N SER A 153 -4.33 17.69 -2.91
CA SER A 153 -4.40 19.08 -3.36
C SER A 153 -4.99 19.99 -2.29
N SER A 154 -5.66 19.43 -1.30
CA SER A 154 -6.23 20.18 -0.19
C SER A 154 -5.17 20.46 0.89
N SER A 155 -5.44 21.43 1.75
CA SER A 155 -4.58 21.78 2.87
C SER A 155 -4.95 21.11 4.18
N GLU A 156 -5.94 20.22 4.14
CA GLU A 156 -6.43 19.52 5.32
C GLU A 156 -6.23 18.02 5.17
N SER A 157 -5.98 17.33 6.28
CA SER A 157 -5.94 15.88 6.31
C SER A 157 -7.34 15.29 6.08
N ILE A 158 -7.38 14.11 5.51
CA ILE A 158 -8.62 13.39 5.27
C ILE A 158 -8.51 11.96 5.77
N ASP A 159 -9.67 11.39 6.11
CA ASP A 159 -9.80 9.96 6.36
C ASP A 159 -10.46 9.33 5.15
N PHE A 160 -9.76 8.36 4.56
CA PHE A 160 -10.20 7.71 3.34
C PHE A 160 -10.56 6.25 3.63
N THR A 161 -11.71 5.81 3.14
CA THR A 161 -12.15 4.42 3.18
C THR A 161 -12.44 3.96 1.76
N TYR A 162 -11.85 2.83 1.37
CA TYR A 162 -12.11 2.27 0.04
C TYR A 162 -13.59 1.91 -0.12
N PRO A 163 -14.17 2.11 -1.32
CA PRO A 163 -15.53 1.68 -1.57
C PRO A 163 -15.62 0.16 -1.62
N MET A 164 -16.81 -0.38 -1.40
CA MET A 164 -17.06 -1.79 -1.58
C MET A 164 -17.07 -2.12 -3.07
N ALA A 165 -16.43 -3.22 -3.46
CA ALA A 165 -16.53 -3.73 -4.81
C ALA A 165 -17.95 -4.25 -5.07
N ASP A 166 -18.39 -4.21 -6.34
CA ASP A 166 -19.69 -4.73 -6.72
C ASP A 166 -19.84 -6.19 -6.30
N GLY A 167 -20.95 -6.51 -5.65
CA GLY A 167 -21.21 -7.85 -5.14
C GLY A 167 -20.63 -8.17 -3.78
N GLN A 168 -19.87 -7.27 -3.18
CA GLN A 168 -19.41 -7.42 -1.81
C GLN A 168 -20.43 -6.87 -0.82
N ALA A 169 -20.52 -7.55 0.28
CA ALA A 169 -21.35 -7.36 1.46
C ALA A 169 -21.92 -5.96 1.70
N ARG A 170 -22.88 -5.57 0.91
CA ARG A 170 -23.77 -4.49 1.26
C ARG A 170 -24.85 -4.94 2.24
N SER A 171 -24.81 -6.20 2.56
CA SER A 171 -25.74 -6.86 3.45
C SER A 171 -25.43 -6.64 4.93
N ALA A 172 -24.38 -5.97 5.22
CA ALA A 172 -24.06 -5.72 6.63
C ALA A 172 -24.95 -4.67 7.23
#